data_fb3053d272dd3342b481b7b76f637d17
#
_entry.id   fb3053d272dd3342b481b7b76f637d17
#
_cell.length_a   1.000
_cell.length_b   1.000
_cell.length_c   1.000
_cell.angle_alpha   90.00
_cell.angle_beta   90.00
_cell.angle_gamma   90.00
#
_symmetry.space_group_name_H-M   'P 1'
#
loop_
_entity.id
_entity.type
_entity.pdbx_description
1 polymer ?
#
loop_
_entity_poly.entity_id
_entity_poly.type
_entity_poly.pdbx_seq_one_letter_code
_entity_poly.pdbx_strand_id
1 'polypeptide(L)'
;MPDEGVALRAVGADSLLARLDGPAGLKALSSAELDQIAEQLRTAIIATTAVTGGHLGPSLGVVELTVALHRVMNSPVDRIVFDTGHQAYPHKLLTGRLARFGTLRQLGGIGGFPRRTESPHDVFDGGHAGTGISIGQGLALARDVRGSNEKVAVIVGDAALMSGLSLEALNDIGDRGTPLLIVLNDNEMSISPTVGAISTYLSKVKLSGRWRESKSWYDRTISRVPLVGTQLAAWSKSLRRSVVSLVQEPGRLFEDLGITYVGVLDGHNRAQLEEAFVNFMKGIEVRAY
;
A
#
# COMPACT_ATOMS: atom_id res chain seq x y z
N MET A 1 23.43 9.18 24.77
CA MET A 1 21.96 9.31 24.79
C MET A 1 21.49 9.39 23.34
N PRO A 2 20.44 8.68 22.94
CA PRO A 2 19.88 8.86 21.61
C PRO A 2 19.41 10.31 21.46
N ASP A 3 19.65 10.89 20.29
CA ASP A 3 19.25 12.26 20.01
C ASP A 3 17.75 12.28 19.62
N GLU A 4 16.87 12.42 20.62
CA GLU A 4 15.42 12.41 20.41
C GLU A 4 14.96 13.41 19.35
N GLY A 5 15.60 14.57 19.27
CA GLY A 5 15.20 15.66 18.39
C GLY A 5 15.72 15.59 16.95
N VAL A 6 16.48 14.55 16.53
CA VAL A 6 17.09 14.52 15.20
C VAL A 6 16.08 14.68 14.07
N ALA A 7 14.96 13.98 14.12
CA ALA A 7 13.90 14.06 13.11
C ALA A 7 13.25 15.46 13.07
N LEU A 8 12.90 15.98 14.24
CA LEU A 8 12.26 17.30 14.37
C LEU A 8 13.19 18.42 13.87
N ARG A 9 14.50 18.38 14.22
CA ARG A 9 15.46 19.36 13.70
C ARG A 9 15.66 19.26 12.20
N ALA A 10 15.63 18.06 11.63
CA ALA A 10 15.79 17.85 10.20
C ALA A 10 14.65 18.48 9.39
N VAL A 11 13.43 18.42 9.90
CA VAL A 11 12.25 19.00 9.20
C VAL A 11 11.95 20.44 9.62
N GLY A 12 12.46 20.88 10.78
CA GLY A 12 12.16 22.18 11.39
C GLY A 12 10.95 22.14 12.32
N ALA A 13 11.03 22.85 13.45
CA ALA A 13 9.97 22.89 14.47
C ALA A 13 8.67 23.52 13.95
N ASP A 14 8.77 24.43 12.98
CA ASP A 14 7.63 25.13 12.36
C ASP A 14 7.15 24.44 11.06
N SER A 15 7.64 23.24 10.74
CA SER A 15 7.24 22.50 9.55
C SER A 15 5.76 22.06 9.61
N LEU A 16 5.16 21.79 8.46
CA LEU A 16 3.79 21.28 8.40
C LEU A 16 3.65 19.98 9.19
N LEU A 17 4.64 19.06 9.05
CA LEU A 17 4.65 17.80 9.77
C LEU A 17 4.73 17.99 11.29
N ALA A 18 5.50 18.98 11.77
CA ALA A 18 5.62 19.26 13.20
C ALA A 18 4.35 19.88 13.80
N ARG A 19 3.58 20.63 13.00
CA ARG A 19 2.32 21.25 13.39
C ARG A 19 1.11 20.35 13.17
N LEU A 20 1.30 19.17 12.55
CA LEU A 20 0.22 18.25 12.26
C LEU A 20 -0.31 17.63 13.57
N ASP A 21 -1.56 17.89 13.91
CA ASP A 21 -2.24 17.26 15.04
C ASP A 21 -2.81 15.90 14.63
N GLY A 22 -1.90 14.93 14.47
CA GLY A 22 -2.22 13.56 14.05
C GLY A 22 -2.73 13.43 12.60
N PRO A 23 -3.11 12.23 12.20
CA PRO A 23 -3.45 11.95 10.79
C PRO A 23 -4.76 12.61 10.33
N ALA A 24 -5.65 12.98 11.24
CA ALA A 24 -6.89 13.69 10.90
C ALA A 24 -6.61 15.06 10.26
N GLY A 25 -5.53 15.74 10.66
CA GLY A 25 -5.11 17.01 10.10
C GLY A 25 -4.79 16.96 8.59
N LEU A 26 -4.39 15.81 8.07
CA LEU A 26 -4.12 15.65 6.63
C LEU A 26 -5.34 15.92 5.75
N LYS A 27 -6.56 15.74 6.28
CA LYS A 27 -7.80 15.88 5.51
C LYS A 27 -8.10 17.32 5.09
N ALA A 28 -7.57 18.29 5.83
CA ALA A 28 -7.74 19.71 5.55
C ALA A 28 -6.67 20.27 4.61
N LEU A 29 -5.57 19.56 4.37
CA LEU A 29 -4.44 20.05 3.59
C LEU A 29 -4.73 20.01 2.08
N SER A 30 -4.20 21.01 1.37
CA SER A 30 -4.18 21.06 -0.09
C SER A 30 -3.21 20.00 -0.66
N SER A 31 -3.31 19.75 -1.97
CA SER A 31 -2.39 18.81 -2.65
C SER A 31 -0.91 19.21 -2.48
N ALA A 32 -0.59 20.50 -2.62
CA ALA A 32 0.79 21.00 -2.47
C ALA A 32 1.31 20.81 -1.02
N GLU A 33 0.46 21.03 -0.02
CA GLU A 33 0.82 20.79 1.39
C GLU A 33 1.03 19.29 1.68
N LEU A 34 0.22 18.42 1.10
CA LEU A 34 0.42 16.97 1.22
C LEU A 34 1.72 16.50 0.56
N ASP A 35 2.11 17.09 -0.58
CA ASP A 35 3.38 16.82 -1.22
C ASP A 35 4.55 17.30 -0.35
N GLN A 36 4.39 18.47 0.31
CA GLN A 36 5.36 18.96 1.29
C GLN A 36 5.44 18.05 2.53
N ILE A 37 4.33 17.49 3.03
CA ILE A 37 4.34 16.49 4.10
C ILE A 37 5.13 15.26 3.65
N ALA A 38 4.93 14.77 2.43
CA ALA A 38 5.67 13.61 1.90
C ALA A 38 7.19 13.85 1.91
N GLU A 39 7.64 15.02 1.48
CA GLU A 39 9.07 15.38 1.52
C GLU A 39 9.61 15.53 2.95
N GLN A 40 8.83 16.08 3.87
CA GLN A 40 9.22 16.19 5.28
C GLN A 40 9.31 14.80 5.95
N LEU A 41 8.40 13.86 5.61
CA LEU A 41 8.48 12.48 6.05
C LEU A 41 9.78 11.81 5.58
N ARG A 42 10.16 11.99 4.30
CA ARG A 42 11.43 11.48 3.76
C ARG A 42 12.62 12.03 4.51
N THR A 43 12.64 13.35 4.70
CA THR A 43 13.72 14.05 5.42
C THR A 43 13.88 13.51 6.84
N ALA A 44 12.80 13.37 7.60
CA ALA A 44 12.81 12.84 8.95
C ALA A 44 13.31 11.38 9.00
N ILE A 45 12.85 10.54 8.07
CA ILE A 45 13.25 9.12 8.00
C ILE A 45 14.74 9.01 7.67
N ILE A 46 15.21 9.72 6.65
CA ILE A 46 16.63 9.70 6.23
C ILE A 46 17.53 10.16 7.39
N ALA A 47 17.23 11.31 7.99
CA ALA A 47 18.03 11.87 9.08
C ALA A 47 18.10 10.93 10.30
N THR A 48 16.97 10.32 10.65
CA THR A 48 16.91 9.40 11.80
C THR A 48 17.66 8.09 11.50
N THR A 49 17.37 7.46 10.36
CA THR A 49 17.97 6.15 10.04
C THR A 49 19.47 6.24 9.76
N ALA A 50 19.98 7.41 9.36
CA ALA A 50 21.41 7.65 9.24
C ALA A 50 22.14 7.54 10.60
N VAL A 51 21.45 7.81 11.72
CA VAL A 51 22.00 7.76 13.08
C VAL A 51 21.68 6.44 13.77
N THR A 52 20.42 6.00 13.69
CA THR A 52 19.93 4.84 14.48
C THR A 52 19.95 3.53 13.70
N GLY A 53 20.17 3.59 12.38
CA GLY A 53 19.89 2.48 11.48
C GLY A 53 18.39 2.24 11.32
N GLY A 54 18.02 1.26 10.51
CA GLY A 54 16.62 0.90 10.32
C GLY A 54 16.28 0.56 8.87
N HIS A 55 14.97 0.50 8.59
CA HIS A 55 14.44 0.09 7.29
C HIS A 55 14.19 1.32 6.41
N LEU A 56 15.25 1.87 5.82
CA LEU A 56 15.20 3.11 5.02
C LEU A 56 14.38 2.90 3.73
N GLY A 57 14.85 2.04 2.82
CA GLY A 57 14.25 1.84 1.51
C GLY A 57 12.76 1.46 1.56
N PRO A 58 12.36 0.43 2.33
CA PRO A 58 10.96 0.05 2.47
C PRO A 58 10.05 1.18 2.96
N SER A 59 10.56 2.02 3.89
CA SER A 59 9.78 3.13 4.43
C SER A 59 9.66 4.30 3.46
N LEU A 60 10.71 4.61 2.69
CA LEU A 60 10.66 5.65 1.65
C LEU A 60 9.73 5.26 0.50
N GLY A 61 9.65 3.97 0.16
CA GLY A 61 8.79 3.45 -0.91
C GLY A 61 7.29 3.54 -0.65
N VAL A 62 6.87 3.77 0.60
CA VAL A 62 5.45 3.83 0.98
C VAL A 62 5.02 5.18 1.56
N VAL A 63 5.78 6.24 1.33
CA VAL A 63 5.45 7.56 1.88
C VAL A 63 4.13 8.07 1.32
N GLU A 64 3.98 8.16 -0.01
CA GLU A 64 2.75 8.61 -0.66
C GLU A 64 1.58 7.68 -0.38
N LEU A 65 1.82 6.38 -0.40
CA LEU A 65 0.83 5.35 -0.04
C LEU A 65 0.30 5.58 1.38
N THR A 66 1.18 5.84 2.36
CA THR A 66 0.79 6.05 3.76
C THR A 66 0.03 7.37 3.94
N VAL A 67 0.47 8.45 3.27
CA VAL A 67 -0.25 9.73 3.26
C VAL A 67 -1.65 9.55 2.67
N ALA A 68 -1.78 8.88 1.51
CA ALA A 68 -3.05 8.62 0.85
C ALA A 68 -4.01 7.79 1.72
N LEU A 69 -3.52 6.74 2.38
CA LEU A 69 -4.33 5.94 3.32
C LEU A 69 -4.85 6.78 4.48
N HIS A 70 -4.00 7.56 5.13
CA HIS A 70 -4.40 8.42 6.24
C HIS A 70 -5.31 9.59 5.80
N ARG A 71 -5.23 10.00 4.55
CA ARG A 71 -6.14 10.99 3.97
C ARG A 71 -7.55 10.45 3.82
N VAL A 72 -7.69 9.18 3.44
CA VAL A 72 -8.98 8.53 3.17
C VAL A 72 -9.57 7.89 4.43
N MET A 73 -8.75 7.26 5.26
CA MET A 73 -9.17 6.50 6.45
C MET A 73 -9.17 7.36 7.72
N ASN A 74 -9.98 6.99 8.69
CA ASN A 74 -10.13 7.65 9.99
C ASN A 74 -9.38 6.87 11.09
N SER A 75 -8.06 6.73 10.97
CA SER A 75 -7.27 6.08 12.02
C SER A 75 -7.30 6.92 13.33
N PRO A 76 -7.47 6.31 14.54
CA PRO A 76 -7.39 4.88 14.83
C PRO A 76 -8.71 4.11 14.74
N VAL A 77 -9.84 4.74 14.39
CA VAL A 77 -11.14 4.04 14.24
C VAL A 77 -11.02 3.01 13.12
N ASP A 78 -10.65 3.48 11.92
CA ASP A 78 -10.28 2.59 10.82
C ASP A 78 -8.92 1.94 11.10
N ARG A 79 -8.74 0.72 10.66
CA ARG A 79 -7.59 -0.12 10.99
C ARG A 79 -6.63 -0.23 9.81
N ILE A 80 -5.38 0.19 10.01
CA ILE A 80 -4.30 0.07 9.02
C ILE A 80 -3.27 -0.93 9.55
N VAL A 81 -3.08 -2.02 8.83
CA VAL A 81 -2.14 -3.10 9.15
C VAL A 81 -0.98 -3.04 8.19
N PHE A 82 0.24 -3.00 8.72
CA PHE A 82 1.47 -3.09 7.92
C PHE A 82 2.08 -4.48 8.12
N ASP A 83 1.97 -5.38 7.15
CA ASP A 83 2.58 -6.72 7.23
C ASP A 83 4.08 -6.60 7.51
N THR A 84 4.60 -7.41 8.41
CA THR A 84 5.93 -7.25 9.02
C THR A 84 6.05 -5.91 9.77
N GLY A 85 5.68 -4.79 9.14
CA GLY A 85 5.69 -3.45 9.72
C GLY A 85 7.03 -2.72 9.61
N HIS A 86 7.98 -3.25 8.84
CA HIS A 86 9.28 -2.60 8.59
C HIS A 86 9.17 -1.33 7.75
N GLN A 87 8.08 -1.14 7.04
CA GLN A 87 7.75 0.04 6.23
C GLN A 87 6.86 1.06 6.97
N ALA A 88 6.62 0.90 8.28
CA ALA A 88 5.66 1.72 9.03
C ALA A 88 6.22 3.07 9.54
N TYR A 89 7.41 3.51 9.14
CA TYR A 89 7.97 4.76 9.64
C TYR A 89 7.16 6.01 9.26
N PRO A 90 6.65 6.17 8.03
CA PRO A 90 5.74 7.27 7.71
C PRO A 90 4.48 7.27 8.59
N HIS A 91 3.91 6.09 8.84
CA HIS A 91 2.77 5.93 9.73
C HIS A 91 3.08 6.39 11.17
N LYS A 92 4.25 6.01 11.71
CA LYS A 92 4.68 6.46 13.04
C LYS A 92 4.80 7.99 13.12
N LEU A 93 5.41 8.60 12.10
CA LEU A 93 5.57 10.06 12.04
C LEU A 93 4.23 10.78 11.95
N LEU A 94 3.30 10.33 11.11
CA LEU A 94 1.97 10.92 10.94
C LEU A 94 1.07 10.74 12.17
N THR A 95 1.37 9.77 13.03
CA THR A 95 0.59 9.44 14.22
C THR A 95 1.23 9.95 15.52
N GLY A 96 1.92 11.11 15.43
CA GLY A 96 2.35 11.90 16.58
C GLY A 96 3.70 11.50 17.21
N ARG A 97 4.51 10.68 16.53
CA ARG A 97 5.80 10.21 17.08
C ARG A 97 7.01 10.99 16.58
N LEU A 98 6.83 12.13 15.88
CA LEU A 98 7.94 12.92 15.32
C LEU A 98 8.94 13.37 16.37
N ALA A 99 8.48 13.92 17.51
CA ALA A 99 9.36 14.45 18.55
C ALA A 99 10.29 13.40 19.15
N ARG A 100 9.83 12.14 19.24
CA ARG A 100 10.59 11.01 19.80
C ARG A 100 11.21 10.12 18.73
N PHE A 101 11.04 10.43 17.44
CA PHE A 101 11.44 9.53 16.36
C PHE A 101 12.96 9.29 16.33
N GLY A 102 13.77 10.23 16.84
CA GLY A 102 15.20 10.04 17.01
C GLY A 102 15.62 8.90 17.96
N THR A 103 14.67 8.35 18.74
CA THR A 103 14.89 7.16 19.57
C THR A 103 14.55 5.84 18.87
N LEU A 104 14.34 5.88 17.56
CA LEU A 104 13.98 4.70 16.76
C LEU A 104 14.96 3.55 16.98
N ARG A 105 14.44 2.35 17.32
CA ARG A 105 15.21 1.13 17.60
C ARG A 105 16.21 1.21 18.78
N GLN A 106 16.10 2.24 19.60
CA GLN A 106 16.91 2.35 20.82
C GLN A 106 16.18 1.74 22.01
N LEU A 107 16.95 1.32 23.03
CA LEU A 107 16.37 0.79 24.26
C LEU A 107 15.50 1.85 24.95
N GLY A 108 14.26 1.49 25.27
CA GLY A 108 13.26 2.42 25.83
C GLY A 108 12.70 3.44 24.85
N GLY A 109 13.14 3.42 23.59
CA GLY A 109 12.68 4.29 22.52
C GLY A 109 11.56 3.68 21.67
N ILE A 110 11.37 4.28 20.50
CA ILE A 110 10.39 3.83 19.49
C ILE A 110 10.87 2.53 18.83
N GLY A 111 10.01 1.53 18.74
CA GLY A 111 10.29 0.26 18.08
C GLY A 111 10.39 0.40 16.56
N GLY A 112 11.19 -0.48 15.94
CA GLY A 112 11.33 -0.54 14.48
C GLY A 112 10.11 -1.09 13.72
N PHE A 113 9.09 -1.56 14.47
CA PHE A 113 7.82 -2.11 13.96
C PHE A 113 6.66 -1.47 14.71
N PRO A 114 5.41 -1.55 14.20
CA PRO A 114 4.22 -1.14 14.96
C PRO A 114 4.15 -1.83 16.32
N ARG A 115 3.72 -1.08 17.34
CA ARG A 115 3.52 -1.59 18.71
C ARG A 115 2.31 -0.93 19.34
N ARG A 116 1.36 -1.74 19.81
CA ARG A 116 0.13 -1.27 20.47
C ARG A 116 0.38 -0.43 21.73
N THR A 117 1.51 -0.64 22.39
CA THR A 117 1.92 0.13 23.56
C THR A 117 2.48 1.52 23.21
N GLU A 118 2.80 1.79 21.95
CA GLU A 118 3.31 3.09 21.50
C GLU A 118 2.23 4.05 21.06
N SER A 119 1.16 3.54 20.43
CA SER A 119 0.12 4.38 19.82
C SER A 119 -1.18 3.60 19.62
N PRO A 120 -2.35 4.24 19.82
CA PRO A 120 -3.64 3.63 19.49
C PRO A 120 -3.81 3.38 17.98
N HIS A 121 -2.99 3.99 17.15
CA HIS A 121 -2.98 3.79 15.71
C HIS A 121 -2.27 2.48 15.30
N ASP A 122 -1.45 1.89 16.17
CA ASP A 122 -0.79 0.62 15.93
C ASP A 122 -1.71 -0.53 16.40
N VAL A 123 -2.36 -1.20 15.46
CA VAL A 123 -3.43 -2.18 15.75
C VAL A 123 -2.91 -3.56 16.16
N PHE A 124 -1.62 -3.84 15.97
CA PHE A 124 -0.95 -5.08 16.37
C PHE A 124 0.54 -4.84 16.65
N ASP A 125 1.21 -5.84 17.22
CA ASP A 125 2.65 -5.82 17.45
C ASP A 125 3.36 -6.48 16.27
N GLY A 126 4.03 -5.66 15.43
CA GLY A 126 4.67 -6.09 14.19
C GLY A 126 5.96 -6.89 14.36
N GLY A 127 6.53 -7.37 13.26
CA GLY A 127 7.82 -8.06 13.18
C GLY A 127 7.79 -9.42 12.47
N HIS A 128 6.62 -10.00 12.23
CA HIS A 128 6.45 -11.31 11.58
C HIS A 128 5.87 -11.14 10.19
N ALA A 129 6.62 -11.55 9.16
CA ALA A 129 6.20 -11.48 7.77
C ALA A 129 5.06 -12.48 7.47
N GLY A 130 4.13 -12.07 6.61
CA GLY A 130 3.04 -12.92 6.12
C GLY A 130 1.86 -13.04 7.07
N THR A 131 1.85 -12.34 8.20
CA THR A 131 0.75 -12.38 9.18
C THR A 131 -0.29 -11.28 8.97
N GLY A 132 0.07 -10.22 8.22
CA GLY A 132 -0.74 -9.00 8.12
C GLY A 132 -2.12 -9.23 7.51
N ILE A 133 -2.24 -10.06 6.47
CA ILE A 133 -3.53 -10.36 5.84
C ILE A 133 -4.45 -11.10 6.81
N SER A 134 -3.96 -12.11 7.53
CA SER A 134 -4.72 -12.83 8.55
C SER A 134 -5.18 -11.92 9.70
N ILE A 135 -4.31 -11.00 10.12
CA ILE A 135 -4.65 -10.00 11.16
C ILE A 135 -5.75 -9.06 10.63
N GLY A 136 -5.61 -8.55 9.40
CA GLY A 136 -6.61 -7.69 8.78
C GLY A 136 -7.96 -8.37 8.63
N GLN A 137 -7.96 -9.63 8.22
CA GLN A 137 -9.16 -10.46 8.14
C GLN A 137 -9.82 -10.62 9.51
N GLY A 138 -9.04 -10.97 10.55
CA GLY A 138 -9.57 -11.09 11.92
C GLY A 138 -10.20 -9.79 12.42
N LEU A 139 -9.60 -8.62 12.11
CA LEU A 139 -10.17 -7.31 12.43
C LEU A 139 -11.48 -7.05 11.66
N ALA A 140 -11.54 -7.40 10.37
CA ALA A 140 -12.75 -7.25 9.56
C ALA A 140 -13.87 -8.16 10.03
N LEU A 141 -13.59 -9.43 10.35
CA LEU A 141 -14.57 -10.36 10.93
C LEU A 141 -15.07 -9.88 12.30
N ALA A 142 -14.19 -9.36 13.15
CA ALA A 142 -14.58 -8.79 14.44
C ALA A 142 -15.46 -7.54 14.26
N ARG A 143 -15.22 -6.69 13.26
CA ARG A 143 -16.10 -5.59 12.85
C ARG A 143 -17.50 -6.13 12.50
N ASP A 144 -17.56 -7.14 11.63
CA ASP A 144 -18.82 -7.70 11.14
C ASP A 144 -19.63 -8.32 12.28
N VAL A 145 -19.00 -9.06 13.20
CA VAL A 145 -19.64 -9.63 14.40
C VAL A 145 -20.17 -8.54 15.33
N ARG A 146 -19.47 -7.39 15.46
CA ARG A 146 -19.92 -6.26 16.27
C ARG A 146 -21.01 -5.41 15.60
N GLY A 147 -21.22 -5.59 14.30
CA GLY A 147 -22.09 -4.70 13.50
C GLY A 147 -21.58 -3.28 13.41
N SER A 148 -20.24 -3.09 13.47
CA SER A 148 -19.58 -1.79 13.34
C SER A 148 -19.08 -1.54 11.90
N ASN A 149 -18.67 -0.30 11.57
CA ASN A 149 -18.44 0.14 10.20
C ASN A 149 -16.99 0.57 9.93
N GLU A 150 -16.06 0.26 10.84
CA GLU A 150 -14.66 0.61 10.65
C GLU A 150 -14.07 -0.08 9.41
N LYS A 151 -13.28 0.67 8.66
CA LYS A 151 -12.57 0.17 7.47
C LYS A 151 -11.28 -0.52 7.88
N VAL A 152 -10.91 -1.55 7.13
CA VAL A 152 -9.66 -2.29 7.36
C VAL A 152 -8.84 -2.25 6.09
N ALA A 153 -7.58 -1.82 6.20
CA ALA A 153 -6.60 -1.87 5.12
C ALA A 153 -5.35 -2.63 5.57
N VAL A 154 -4.80 -3.44 4.69
CA VAL A 154 -3.57 -4.21 4.91
C VAL A 154 -2.57 -3.86 3.83
N ILE A 155 -1.37 -3.42 4.22
CA ILE A 155 -0.24 -3.23 3.33
C ILE A 155 0.66 -4.45 3.46
N VAL A 156 0.85 -5.18 2.38
CA VAL A 156 1.67 -6.40 2.33
C VAL A 156 2.72 -6.28 1.23
N GLY A 157 3.97 -6.64 1.52
CA GLY A 157 5.03 -6.72 0.52
C GLY A 157 4.90 -7.98 -0.34
N ASP A 158 5.44 -7.94 -1.55
CA ASP A 158 5.44 -9.06 -2.50
C ASP A 158 6.05 -10.34 -1.90
N ALA A 159 7.16 -10.23 -1.19
CA ALA A 159 7.79 -11.37 -0.52
C ALA A 159 6.94 -11.94 0.63
N ALA A 160 6.26 -11.09 1.40
CA ALA A 160 5.38 -11.51 2.49
C ALA A 160 4.10 -12.18 1.97
N LEU A 161 3.59 -11.76 0.81
CA LEU A 161 2.45 -12.39 0.13
C LEU A 161 2.72 -13.87 -0.22
N MET A 162 4.00 -14.23 -0.46
CA MET A 162 4.40 -15.61 -0.79
C MET A 162 4.31 -16.58 0.40
N SER A 163 4.07 -16.09 1.62
CA SER A 163 3.98 -16.95 2.79
C SER A 163 2.69 -17.77 2.77
N GLY A 164 2.74 -18.99 3.32
CA GLY A 164 1.56 -19.85 3.45
C GLY A 164 0.42 -19.19 4.23
N LEU A 165 0.75 -18.41 5.28
CA LEU A 165 -0.24 -17.67 6.07
C LEU A 165 -0.98 -16.60 5.24
N SER A 166 -0.27 -15.89 4.35
CA SER A 166 -0.90 -14.92 3.46
C SER A 166 -1.84 -15.60 2.47
N LEU A 167 -1.43 -16.73 1.90
CA LEU A 167 -2.23 -17.46 0.92
C LEU A 167 -3.48 -18.08 1.56
N GLU A 168 -3.36 -18.61 2.76
CA GLU A 168 -4.49 -19.16 3.54
C GLU A 168 -5.51 -18.05 3.86
N ALA A 169 -5.03 -16.88 4.28
CA ALA A 169 -5.89 -15.74 4.54
C ALA A 169 -6.62 -15.27 3.27
N LEU A 170 -5.94 -15.19 2.11
CA LEU A 170 -6.57 -14.84 0.84
C LEU A 170 -7.64 -15.85 0.44
N ASN A 171 -7.39 -17.13 0.64
CA ASN A 171 -8.36 -18.20 0.38
C ASN A 171 -9.65 -18.02 1.23
N ASP A 172 -9.51 -17.79 2.53
CA ASP A 172 -10.67 -17.60 3.42
C ASP A 172 -11.38 -16.25 3.18
N ILE A 173 -10.64 -15.17 2.88
CA ILE A 173 -11.22 -13.87 2.50
C ILE A 173 -12.09 -13.99 1.26
N GLY A 174 -11.61 -14.70 0.25
CA GLY A 174 -12.33 -14.90 -1.01
C GLY A 174 -13.59 -15.73 -0.82
N ASP A 175 -13.52 -16.84 -0.08
CA ASP A 175 -14.67 -17.71 0.23
C ASP A 175 -15.75 -16.95 1.00
N ARG A 176 -15.38 -16.15 2.00
CA ARG A 176 -16.31 -15.36 2.81
C ARG A 176 -16.78 -14.07 2.15
N GLY A 177 -16.05 -13.55 1.16
CA GLY A 177 -16.27 -12.22 0.62
C GLY A 177 -16.05 -11.11 1.67
N THR A 178 -15.11 -11.30 2.61
CA THR A 178 -14.84 -10.35 3.71
C THR A 178 -14.40 -8.99 3.19
N PRO A 179 -15.11 -7.89 3.49
CA PRO A 179 -14.76 -6.57 2.96
C PRO A 179 -13.54 -5.98 3.68
N LEU A 180 -12.38 -5.97 3.01
CA LEU A 180 -11.17 -5.25 3.43
C LEU A 180 -10.34 -4.86 2.21
N LEU A 181 -9.48 -3.84 2.36
CA LEU A 181 -8.53 -3.41 1.34
C LEU A 181 -7.20 -4.13 1.55
N ILE A 182 -6.71 -4.80 0.51
CA ILE A 182 -5.34 -5.34 0.50
C ILE A 182 -4.53 -4.54 -0.53
N VAL A 183 -3.48 -3.89 -0.06
CA VAL A 183 -2.51 -3.17 -0.90
C VAL A 183 -1.25 -4.01 -1.01
N LEU A 184 -1.04 -4.62 -2.17
CA LEU A 184 0.20 -5.30 -2.49
C LEU A 184 1.24 -4.26 -2.91
N ASN A 185 2.20 -3.99 -2.02
CA ASN A 185 3.31 -3.09 -2.28
C ASN A 185 4.50 -3.86 -2.82
N ASP A 186 4.87 -3.53 -4.04
CA ASP A 186 5.99 -4.14 -4.73
C ASP A 186 7.00 -3.06 -5.14
N ASN A 187 8.15 -3.05 -4.50
CA ASN A 187 9.24 -2.11 -4.74
C ASN A 187 10.45 -2.75 -5.46
N GLU A 188 10.28 -3.96 -5.99
CA GLU A 188 11.35 -4.76 -6.64
C GLU A 188 12.58 -5.02 -5.74
N MET A 189 12.47 -4.73 -4.43
CA MET A 189 13.55 -4.92 -3.47
C MET A 189 13.18 -6.04 -2.49
N SER A 190 13.86 -7.15 -2.62
CA SER A 190 13.89 -8.22 -1.62
C SER A 190 15.33 -8.51 -1.22
N ILE A 191 15.53 -9.07 -0.01
CA ILE A 191 16.87 -9.45 0.51
C ILE A 191 17.52 -10.48 -0.43
N SER A 192 16.70 -11.32 -1.06
CA SER A 192 17.10 -12.26 -2.13
C SER A 192 16.02 -12.29 -3.21
N PRO A 193 16.35 -12.68 -4.45
CA PRO A 193 15.33 -12.82 -5.50
C PRO A 193 14.18 -13.72 -5.02
N THR A 194 12.95 -13.24 -5.17
CA THR A 194 11.76 -14.05 -4.87
C THR A 194 11.68 -15.20 -5.84
N VAL A 195 11.42 -16.41 -5.33
CA VAL A 195 11.35 -17.66 -6.13
C VAL A 195 9.97 -18.29 -6.00
N GLY A 196 9.60 -19.09 -7.00
CA GLY A 196 8.35 -19.86 -6.98
C GLY A 196 7.32 -19.40 -8.02
N ALA A 197 6.25 -20.17 -8.15
CA ALA A 197 5.23 -19.97 -9.18
C ALA A 197 4.48 -18.64 -9.00
N ILE A 198 4.19 -18.25 -7.76
CA ILE A 198 3.48 -16.98 -7.45
C ILE A 198 4.37 -15.78 -7.79
N SER A 199 5.67 -15.83 -7.47
CA SER A 199 6.63 -14.80 -7.88
C SER A 199 6.66 -14.62 -9.40
N THR A 200 6.71 -15.73 -10.13
CA THR A 200 6.62 -15.72 -11.59
C THR A 200 5.31 -15.12 -12.08
N TYR A 201 4.20 -15.44 -11.42
CA TYR A 201 2.89 -14.87 -11.72
C TYR A 201 2.86 -13.35 -11.48
N LEU A 202 3.30 -12.86 -10.32
CA LEU A 202 3.35 -11.43 -10.01
C LEU A 202 4.25 -10.65 -10.98
N SER A 203 5.38 -11.24 -11.40
CA SER A 203 6.25 -10.64 -12.42
C SER A 203 5.52 -10.47 -13.76
N LYS A 204 4.66 -11.42 -14.15
CA LYS A 204 3.80 -11.29 -15.36
C LYS A 204 2.75 -10.21 -15.20
N VAL A 205 2.15 -10.07 -14.02
CA VAL A 205 1.19 -9.01 -13.70
C VAL A 205 1.82 -7.63 -13.87
N LYS A 206 3.04 -7.43 -13.37
CA LYS A 206 3.81 -6.18 -13.55
C LYS A 206 4.04 -5.84 -15.03
N LEU A 207 4.51 -6.79 -15.80
CA LEU A 207 4.79 -6.60 -17.22
C LEU A 207 3.53 -6.22 -18.00
N SER A 208 2.37 -6.71 -17.60
CA SER A 208 1.10 -6.41 -18.26
C SER A 208 0.60 -4.99 -17.98
N GLY A 209 0.91 -4.41 -16.83
CA GLY A 209 0.63 -2.99 -16.51
C GLY A 209 1.38 -2.05 -17.46
N ARG A 210 2.68 -2.25 -17.65
CA ARG A 210 3.49 -1.54 -18.65
C ARG A 210 3.01 -1.76 -20.08
N TRP A 211 2.48 -2.94 -20.39
CA TRP A 211 1.89 -3.26 -21.69
C TRP A 211 0.57 -2.53 -21.95
N ARG A 212 -0.24 -2.30 -20.93
CA ARG A 212 -1.50 -1.52 -21.05
C ARG A 212 -1.24 -0.06 -21.40
N GLU A 213 -0.24 0.58 -20.79
CA GLU A 213 0.15 1.96 -21.11
C GLU A 213 0.69 2.06 -22.54
N SER A 214 1.56 1.15 -22.94
CA SER A 214 2.08 1.01 -24.30
C SER A 214 0.96 0.73 -25.33
N LYS A 215 -0.02 -0.11 -24.97
CA LYS A 215 -1.17 -0.44 -25.82
C LYS A 215 -2.11 0.74 -26.02
N SER A 216 -2.37 1.56 -25.01
CA SER A 216 -3.22 2.76 -25.12
C SER A 216 -2.58 3.82 -26.01
N TRP A 217 -1.26 3.89 -26.07
CA TRP A 217 -0.50 4.72 -27.02
C TRP A 217 -0.60 4.15 -28.44
N TYR A 218 -0.41 2.84 -28.61
CA TYR A 218 -0.47 2.14 -29.89
C TYR A 218 -1.87 2.23 -30.54
N ASP A 219 -2.93 1.97 -29.76
CA ASP A 219 -4.32 2.04 -30.23
C ASP A 219 -4.71 3.50 -30.62
N ARG A 220 -4.18 4.53 -29.90
CA ARG A 220 -4.36 5.95 -30.26
C ARG A 220 -3.60 6.36 -31.51
N THR A 221 -2.50 5.68 -31.83
CA THR A 221 -1.65 6.03 -32.98
C THR A 221 -2.16 5.35 -34.25
N ILE A 222 -2.61 4.09 -34.17
CA ILE A 222 -3.15 3.32 -35.31
C ILE A 222 -4.53 3.79 -35.74
N SER A 223 -5.38 4.23 -34.80
CA SER A 223 -6.71 4.77 -35.13
C SER A 223 -6.66 6.07 -35.97
N ARG A 224 -5.49 6.69 -36.12
CA ARG A 224 -5.27 7.92 -36.90
C ARG A 224 -4.76 7.67 -38.33
N VAL A 225 -4.57 6.42 -38.76
CA VAL A 225 -4.12 6.09 -40.11
C VAL A 225 -5.37 5.67 -40.95
N PRO A 226 -5.87 6.52 -41.85
CA PRO A 226 -7.00 6.18 -42.70
C PRO A 226 -6.53 5.28 -43.85
N LEU A 227 -7.29 4.25 -44.17
CA LEU A 227 -7.28 3.40 -45.36
C LEU A 227 -6.64 1.99 -45.33
N VAL A 228 -5.99 1.52 -44.23
CA VAL A 228 -5.48 0.13 -44.22
C VAL A 228 -6.06 -0.68 -43.05
N GLY A 229 -6.95 -0.07 -42.26
CA GLY A 229 -7.30 -0.53 -40.91
C GLY A 229 -8.25 -1.73 -40.81
N THR A 230 -9.17 -1.92 -41.74
CA THR A 230 -10.32 -2.81 -41.48
C THR A 230 -10.02 -4.30 -41.73
N GLN A 231 -9.19 -4.64 -42.70
CA GLN A 231 -8.86 -6.05 -43.00
C GLN A 231 -7.69 -6.54 -42.11
N LEU A 232 -6.68 -5.70 -41.86
CA LEU A 232 -5.61 -6.03 -40.88
C LEU A 232 -6.15 -6.12 -39.45
N ALA A 233 -7.14 -5.29 -39.09
CA ALA A 233 -7.79 -5.32 -37.78
C ALA A 233 -8.61 -6.62 -37.54
N ALA A 234 -9.18 -7.20 -38.54
CA ALA A 234 -9.91 -8.48 -38.46
C ALA A 234 -8.96 -9.68 -38.27
N TRP A 235 -7.83 -9.68 -38.99
CA TRP A 235 -6.77 -10.69 -38.83
C TRP A 235 -6.03 -10.57 -37.50
N SER A 236 -5.74 -9.36 -37.09
CA SER A 236 -5.12 -9.12 -35.79
C SER A 236 -6.03 -9.52 -34.63
N LYS A 237 -7.36 -9.38 -34.74
CA LYS A 237 -8.31 -9.83 -33.71
C LYS A 237 -8.31 -11.35 -33.51
N SER A 238 -8.15 -12.13 -34.57
CA SER A 238 -8.10 -13.61 -34.46
C SER A 238 -6.77 -14.08 -33.89
N LEU A 239 -5.65 -13.58 -34.40
CA LEU A 239 -4.31 -13.85 -33.83
C LEU A 239 -4.20 -13.32 -32.39
N ARG A 240 -4.81 -12.16 -32.11
CA ARG A 240 -4.89 -11.53 -30.81
C ARG A 240 -5.66 -12.36 -29.78
N ARG A 241 -6.78 -13.01 -30.15
CA ARG A 241 -7.50 -13.93 -29.26
C ARG A 241 -6.65 -15.16 -28.92
N SER A 242 -5.92 -15.70 -29.87
CA SER A 242 -5.03 -16.87 -29.64
C SER A 242 -3.78 -16.52 -28.83
N VAL A 243 -3.25 -15.28 -28.93
CA VAL A 243 -2.11 -14.81 -28.12
C VAL A 243 -2.58 -14.28 -26.76
N VAL A 244 -3.76 -13.63 -26.69
CA VAL A 244 -4.33 -13.12 -25.44
C VAL A 244 -4.85 -14.25 -24.55
N SER A 245 -5.28 -15.40 -25.11
CA SER A 245 -5.62 -16.59 -24.32
C SER A 245 -4.39 -17.28 -23.71
N LEU A 246 -3.18 -16.94 -24.19
CA LEU A 246 -1.89 -17.41 -23.61
C LEU A 246 -1.28 -16.42 -22.61
N VAL A 247 -1.75 -15.18 -22.57
CA VAL A 247 -1.38 -14.16 -21.59
C VAL A 247 -2.49 -14.14 -20.55
N GLN A 248 -2.28 -14.80 -19.42
CA GLN A 248 -3.18 -14.72 -18.25
C GLN A 248 -3.48 -13.26 -17.95
N GLU A 249 -4.76 -12.92 -17.81
CA GLU A 249 -5.17 -11.57 -17.44
C GLU A 249 -4.51 -11.19 -16.11
N PRO A 250 -3.96 -9.94 -16.00
CA PRO A 250 -3.39 -9.47 -14.75
C PRO A 250 -4.44 -9.56 -13.63
N GLY A 251 -4.05 -10.11 -12.48
CA GLY A 251 -4.96 -10.21 -11.34
C GLY A 251 -5.88 -11.44 -11.34
N ARG A 252 -5.89 -12.25 -12.39
CA ARG A 252 -6.79 -13.41 -12.49
C ARG A 252 -6.71 -14.36 -11.29
N LEU A 253 -5.55 -14.57 -10.70
CA LEU A 253 -5.40 -15.37 -9.49
C LEU A 253 -6.28 -14.84 -8.34
N PHE A 254 -6.31 -13.54 -8.16
CA PHE A 254 -7.12 -12.91 -7.11
C PHE A 254 -8.61 -12.96 -7.45
N GLU A 255 -8.97 -12.75 -8.72
CA GLU A 255 -10.35 -12.85 -9.21
C GLU A 255 -10.89 -14.29 -9.11
N ASP A 256 -10.08 -15.29 -9.46
CA ASP A 256 -10.43 -16.70 -9.32
C ASP A 256 -10.60 -17.11 -7.82
N LEU A 257 -9.93 -16.39 -6.90
CA LEU A 257 -10.16 -16.51 -5.45
C LEU A 257 -11.35 -15.68 -4.95
N GLY A 258 -12.10 -15.00 -5.81
CA GLY A 258 -13.23 -14.14 -5.40
C GLY A 258 -12.84 -12.76 -4.90
N ILE A 259 -11.58 -12.34 -5.08
CA ILE A 259 -11.05 -11.04 -4.65
C ILE A 259 -11.04 -10.08 -5.84
N THR A 260 -11.71 -8.93 -5.69
CA THR A 260 -11.71 -7.90 -6.74
C THR A 260 -10.33 -7.29 -6.92
N TYR A 261 -9.78 -7.37 -8.13
CA TYR A 261 -8.47 -6.80 -8.47
C TYR A 261 -8.63 -5.46 -9.19
N VAL A 262 -8.01 -4.40 -8.65
CA VAL A 262 -8.14 -3.03 -9.19
C VAL A 262 -7.07 -2.71 -10.25
N GLY A 263 -5.95 -3.40 -10.25
CA GLY A 263 -4.85 -3.19 -11.19
C GLY A 263 -3.57 -2.70 -10.52
N VAL A 264 -2.57 -2.36 -11.37
CA VAL A 264 -1.29 -1.79 -10.92
C VAL A 264 -1.40 -0.28 -10.93
N LEU A 265 -1.07 0.34 -9.80
CA LEU A 265 -1.03 1.78 -9.61
C LEU A 265 0.40 2.23 -9.34
N ASP A 266 0.73 3.47 -9.69
CA ASP A 266 1.99 4.08 -9.29
C ASP A 266 1.95 4.42 -7.79
N GLY A 267 2.75 3.70 -6.99
CA GLY A 267 2.84 3.87 -5.54
C GLY A 267 3.37 5.24 -5.09
N HIS A 268 3.95 6.01 -5.99
CA HIS A 268 4.42 7.38 -5.75
C HIS A 268 3.45 8.46 -6.26
N ASN A 269 2.37 8.07 -6.94
CA ASN A 269 1.31 8.99 -7.35
C ASN A 269 0.20 9.04 -6.28
N ARG A 270 0.39 9.91 -5.29
CA ARG A 270 -0.55 10.08 -4.16
C ARG A 270 -2.00 10.34 -4.62
N ALA A 271 -2.21 11.21 -5.62
CA ALA A 271 -3.54 11.55 -6.08
C ALA A 271 -4.27 10.33 -6.70
N GLN A 272 -3.57 9.53 -7.49
CA GLN A 272 -4.09 8.29 -8.06
C GLN A 272 -4.43 7.27 -6.96
N LEU A 273 -3.59 7.16 -5.94
CA LEU A 273 -3.84 6.28 -4.79
C LEU A 273 -5.06 6.72 -3.98
N GLU A 274 -5.20 8.04 -3.70
CA GLU A 274 -6.37 8.58 -3.01
C GLU A 274 -7.67 8.29 -3.76
N GLU A 275 -7.70 8.51 -5.09
CA GLU A 275 -8.85 8.22 -5.93
C GLU A 275 -9.23 6.72 -5.88
N ALA A 276 -8.25 5.84 -6.03
CA ALA A 276 -8.45 4.40 -5.96
C ALA A 276 -9.00 3.96 -4.59
N PHE A 277 -8.45 4.48 -3.49
CA PHE A 277 -8.90 4.15 -2.14
C PHE A 277 -10.30 4.68 -1.84
N VAL A 278 -10.63 5.91 -2.27
CA VAL A 278 -11.98 6.46 -2.14
C VAL A 278 -13.00 5.61 -2.87
N ASN A 279 -12.70 5.21 -4.11
CA ASN A 279 -13.60 4.38 -4.92
C ASN A 279 -13.79 2.99 -4.30
N PHE A 280 -12.72 2.39 -3.80
CA PHE A 280 -12.76 1.11 -3.11
C PHE A 280 -13.60 1.20 -1.82
N MET A 281 -13.38 2.22 -0.99
CA MET A 281 -14.10 2.40 0.28
C MET A 281 -15.61 2.62 0.08
N LYS A 282 -16.03 3.29 -1.01
CA LYS A 282 -17.44 3.41 -1.40
C LYS A 282 -18.04 2.06 -1.81
N GLY A 283 -17.29 1.22 -2.49
CA GLY A 283 -17.71 -0.14 -2.88
C GLY A 283 -17.90 -1.09 -1.69
N ILE A 284 -17.17 -0.88 -0.59
CA ILE A 284 -17.37 -1.62 0.66
C ILE A 284 -18.70 -1.24 1.33
N GLU A 285 -19.08 0.05 1.30
CA GLU A 285 -20.34 0.54 1.88
C GLU A 285 -21.59 -0.03 1.16
N VAL A 286 -21.49 -0.36 -0.12
CA VAL A 286 -22.59 -0.92 -0.93
C VAL A 286 -22.82 -2.43 -0.68
N ARG A 287 -21.87 -3.15 -0.10
CA ARG A 287 -21.99 -4.59 0.20
C ARG A 287 -22.43 -4.91 1.63
N ALA A 288 -22.75 -3.91 2.43
CA ALA A 288 -23.31 -4.09 3.77
C ALA A 288 -24.84 -4.22 3.72
N TYR A 289 -25.34 -5.21 2.96
CA TYR A 289 -26.75 -5.63 2.97
C TYR A 289 -26.84 -7.13 3.20
#